data_e6f34523de19ffbb199c99104b01ab6f
#
_entry.id   e6f34523de19ffbb199c99104b01ab6f
#
_cell.length_a   1.000
_cell.length_b   1.000
_cell.length_c   1.000
_cell.angle_alpha   90.00
_cell.angle_beta   90.00
_cell.angle_gamma   90.00
#
_symmetry.space_group_name_H-M   'P 1'
#
loop_
_entity.id
_entity.type
_entity.pdbx_description
1 polymer ?
#
loop_
_entity_poly.entity_id
_entity_poly.type
_entity_poly.pdbx_seq_one_letter_code
_entity_poly.pdbx_strand_id
1 'polypeptide(L)'
;HPRPDARHIRYDDVRDLKRVLTTELNVEGNPIPSFVDLVLEVVPAQVTLVPDAHDAITSNAGWDTLTNRDFLTGVAARFHEKGIRVSVFVDPDPAMVAGAKACGADRVELYTEAYAREYPAGADAALAPYLAAAEEARRQGLGLNAGHDLSLENLRFFVGRIPWTDE
;
A
#
# COMPACT_ATOMS: atom_id res chain seq x y z
N HIS A 1 -8.34 -5.87 4.18
CA HIS A 1 -8.05 -6.43 2.84
C HIS A 1 -9.10 -7.47 2.44
N PRO A 2 -10.18 -7.08 1.73
CA PRO A 2 -11.19 -8.02 1.22
C PRO A 2 -10.64 -8.72 -0.03
N ARG A 3 -10.14 -9.93 0.15
CA ARG A 3 -9.65 -10.74 -0.96
C ARG A 3 -10.81 -11.27 -1.82
N PRO A 4 -10.60 -11.55 -3.12
CA PRO A 4 -11.66 -12.03 -4.01
C PRO A 4 -12.33 -13.33 -3.53
N ASP A 5 -11.61 -14.18 -2.80
CA ASP A 5 -12.11 -15.44 -2.24
C ASP A 5 -12.78 -15.27 -0.87
N ALA A 6 -12.86 -14.06 -0.33
CA ALA A 6 -13.48 -13.70 0.93
C ALA A 6 -12.97 -14.50 2.16
N ARG A 7 -11.71 -15.00 2.11
CA ARG A 7 -11.15 -15.89 3.17
C ARG A 7 -11.00 -15.24 4.54
N HIS A 8 -10.85 -13.91 4.61
CA HIS A 8 -10.66 -13.17 5.86
C HIS A 8 -11.73 -12.10 6.04
N ILE A 9 -11.77 -11.13 5.12
CA ILE A 9 -12.72 -10.02 5.10
C ILE A 9 -13.56 -10.13 3.84
N ARG A 10 -14.88 -10.08 3.98
CA ARG A 10 -15.83 -10.08 2.86
C ARG A 10 -16.14 -8.65 2.44
N TYR A 11 -16.69 -8.46 1.27
CA TYR A 11 -17.13 -7.15 0.78
C TYR A 11 -18.20 -6.51 1.68
N ASP A 12 -19.10 -7.33 2.26
CA ASP A 12 -20.10 -6.84 3.21
C ASP A 12 -19.46 -6.34 4.52
N ASP A 13 -18.41 -7.00 4.98
CA ASP A 13 -17.68 -6.55 6.17
C ASP A 13 -17.05 -5.15 5.94
N VAL A 14 -16.58 -4.83 4.72
CA VAL A 14 -16.08 -3.48 4.37
C VAL A 14 -17.21 -2.44 4.45
N ARG A 15 -18.41 -2.78 3.95
CA ARG A 15 -19.59 -1.90 4.05
C ARG A 15 -19.98 -1.63 5.50
N ASP A 16 -19.94 -2.66 6.33
CA ASP A 16 -20.30 -2.56 7.74
C ASP A 16 -19.23 -1.77 8.52
N LEU A 17 -17.94 -2.00 8.26
CA LEU A 17 -16.85 -1.23 8.84
C LEU A 17 -16.99 0.27 8.54
N LYS A 18 -17.32 0.63 7.30
CA LYS A 18 -17.54 2.04 6.92
C LYS A 18 -18.61 2.73 7.77
N ARG A 19 -19.64 2.00 8.22
CA ARG A 19 -20.75 2.56 9.02
C ARG A 19 -20.38 2.80 10.48
N VAL A 20 -19.43 2.02 11.02
CA VAL A 20 -19.11 2.04 12.45
C VAL A 20 -17.81 2.73 12.79
N LEU A 21 -16.88 2.87 11.81
CA LEU A 21 -15.59 3.52 12.04
C LEU A 21 -15.76 5.03 12.21
N THR A 22 -15.04 5.56 13.20
CA THR A 22 -14.92 6.99 13.50
C THR A 22 -13.57 7.57 13.04
N THR A 23 -12.71 6.71 12.51
CA THR A 23 -11.39 7.04 11.96
C THR A 23 -11.38 6.83 10.44
N GLU A 24 -10.24 7.03 9.80
CA GLU A 24 -10.08 6.75 8.38
C GLU A 24 -10.20 5.24 8.11
N LEU A 25 -10.93 4.89 7.06
CA LEU A 25 -10.95 3.54 6.50
C LEU A 25 -10.01 3.50 5.31
N ASN A 26 -9.00 2.62 5.38
CA ASN A 26 -8.18 2.21 4.25
C ASN A 26 -8.65 0.83 3.77
N VAL A 27 -8.96 0.69 2.48
CA VAL A 27 -9.37 -0.58 1.87
C VAL A 27 -8.27 -1.03 0.92
N GLU A 28 -7.68 -2.17 1.22
CA GLU A 28 -6.58 -2.73 0.45
C GLU A 28 -7.05 -3.83 -0.50
N GLY A 29 -6.53 -3.90 -1.71
CA GLY A 29 -6.83 -5.01 -2.62
C GLY A 29 -6.32 -4.83 -4.05
N ASN A 30 -6.43 -5.94 -4.82
CA ASN A 30 -6.15 -5.92 -6.25
C ASN A 30 -7.29 -5.20 -6.98
N PRO A 31 -7.01 -4.21 -7.84
CA PRO A 31 -8.00 -3.42 -8.56
C PRO A 31 -8.70 -4.17 -9.71
N ILE A 32 -9.19 -5.39 -9.42
CA ILE A 32 -10.13 -6.09 -10.30
C ILE A 32 -11.48 -5.38 -10.32
N PRO A 33 -12.33 -5.56 -11.35
CA PRO A 33 -13.58 -4.81 -11.48
C PRO A 33 -14.45 -4.82 -10.23
N SER A 34 -14.66 -5.98 -9.60
CA SER A 34 -15.49 -6.10 -8.39
C SER A 34 -14.93 -5.34 -7.18
N PHE A 35 -13.60 -5.30 -7.03
CA PHE A 35 -12.95 -4.52 -5.99
C PHE A 35 -13.09 -3.02 -6.25
N VAL A 36 -12.87 -2.58 -7.49
CA VAL A 36 -13.03 -1.18 -7.87
C VAL A 36 -14.47 -0.72 -7.62
N ASP A 37 -15.45 -1.53 -7.98
CA ASP A 37 -16.87 -1.22 -7.74
C ASP A 37 -17.18 -1.11 -6.24
N LEU A 38 -16.66 -2.01 -5.41
CA LEU A 38 -16.78 -1.92 -3.95
C LEU A 38 -16.20 -0.62 -3.39
N VAL A 39 -14.99 -0.26 -3.81
CA VAL A 39 -14.32 0.96 -3.33
C VAL A 39 -15.08 2.22 -3.74
N LEU A 40 -15.59 2.27 -4.98
CA LEU A 40 -16.40 3.39 -5.46
C LEU A 40 -17.78 3.48 -4.78
N GLU A 41 -18.34 2.35 -4.33
CA GLU A 41 -19.58 2.30 -3.55
C GLU A 41 -19.35 2.79 -2.12
N VAL A 42 -18.30 2.28 -1.45
CA VAL A 42 -18.03 2.54 -0.02
C VAL A 42 -17.42 3.92 0.21
N VAL A 43 -16.67 4.44 -0.77
CA VAL A 43 -15.94 5.70 -0.71
C VAL A 43 -15.12 5.80 0.59
N PRO A 44 -14.10 4.92 0.78
CA PRO A 44 -13.22 4.99 1.94
C PRO A 44 -12.36 6.26 1.91
N ALA A 45 -11.69 6.59 3.01
CA ALA A 45 -10.72 7.69 3.03
C ALA A 45 -9.51 7.40 2.13
N GLN A 46 -9.10 6.13 2.08
CA GLN A 46 -7.97 5.65 1.29
C GLN A 46 -8.25 4.28 0.68
N VAL A 47 -7.63 4.02 -0.44
CA VAL A 47 -7.47 2.70 -1.03
C VAL A 47 -5.99 2.40 -1.21
N THR A 48 -5.54 1.19 -0.83
CA THR A 48 -4.20 0.70 -1.14
C THR A 48 -4.28 -0.37 -2.23
N LEU A 49 -3.65 -0.12 -3.37
CA LEU A 49 -3.64 -1.02 -4.51
C LEU A 49 -2.51 -2.04 -4.37
N VAL A 50 -2.84 -3.33 -4.35
CA VAL A 50 -1.89 -4.44 -4.28
C VAL A 50 -2.01 -5.35 -5.51
N PRO A 51 -0.89 -5.92 -6.03
CA PRO A 51 -0.91 -6.73 -7.26
C PRO A 51 -1.23 -8.20 -7.01
N ASP A 52 -1.99 -8.53 -5.96
CA ASP A 52 -2.24 -9.92 -5.57
C ASP A 52 -2.90 -10.71 -6.70
N ALA A 53 -2.32 -11.86 -7.04
CA ALA A 53 -2.99 -12.84 -7.87
C ALA A 53 -4.21 -13.42 -7.14
N HIS A 54 -5.22 -13.89 -7.90
CA HIS A 54 -6.47 -14.39 -7.34
C HIS A 54 -6.27 -15.54 -6.32
N ASP A 55 -5.22 -16.32 -6.49
CA ASP A 55 -4.85 -17.47 -5.67
C ASP A 55 -3.72 -17.19 -4.67
N ALA A 56 -3.22 -15.95 -4.59
CA ALA A 56 -2.17 -15.57 -3.65
C ALA A 56 -2.64 -15.73 -2.20
N ILE A 57 -1.84 -16.40 -1.37
CA ILE A 57 -2.12 -16.60 0.07
C ILE A 57 -1.89 -15.29 0.83
N THR A 58 -0.81 -14.60 0.51
CA THR A 58 -0.44 -13.27 1.02
C THR A 58 0.10 -12.43 -0.12
N SER A 59 0.16 -11.11 0.06
CA SER A 59 0.91 -10.23 -0.85
C SER A 59 2.39 -10.63 -0.80
N ASN A 60 3.01 -10.85 -1.95
CA ASN A 60 4.38 -11.35 -2.04
C ASN A 60 5.28 -10.51 -2.95
N ALA A 61 4.77 -9.43 -3.51
CA ALA A 61 5.49 -8.46 -4.32
C ALA A 61 4.71 -7.15 -4.40
N GLY A 62 5.41 -6.03 -4.57
CA GLY A 62 4.84 -4.75 -4.91
C GLY A 62 4.47 -4.63 -6.40
N TRP A 63 3.77 -3.56 -6.77
CA TRP A 63 3.51 -3.23 -8.16
C TRP A 63 4.80 -2.89 -8.91
N ASP A 64 4.98 -3.46 -10.10
CA ASP A 64 5.82 -2.86 -11.13
C ASP A 64 5.06 -1.65 -11.72
N THR A 65 5.31 -0.49 -11.16
CA THR A 65 4.63 0.76 -11.51
C THR A 65 5.05 1.32 -12.86
N LEU A 66 6.17 0.87 -13.39
CA LEU A 66 6.66 1.28 -14.72
C LEU A 66 5.91 0.52 -15.80
N THR A 67 5.85 -0.80 -15.70
CA THR A 67 5.15 -1.67 -16.66
C THR A 67 3.62 -1.48 -16.60
N ASN A 68 3.06 -1.27 -15.41
CA ASN A 68 1.61 -1.13 -15.20
C ASN A 68 1.12 0.32 -15.13
N ARG A 69 1.90 1.27 -15.63
CA ARG A 69 1.65 2.70 -15.51
C ARG A 69 0.26 3.11 -15.98
N ASP A 70 -0.10 2.77 -17.19
CA ASP A 70 -1.37 3.22 -17.80
C ASP A 70 -2.58 2.63 -17.05
N PHE A 71 -2.48 1.36 -16.65
CA PHE A 71 -3.52 0.69 -15.86
C PHE A 71 -3.71 1.38 -14.51
N LEU A 72 -2.63 1.57 -13.74
CA LEU A 72 -2.68 2.22 -12.43
C LEU A 72 -3.17 3.67 -12.52
N THR A 73 -2.75 4.41 -13.55
CA THR A 73 -3.22 5.78 -13.79
C THR A 73 -4.74 5.81 -14.01
N GLY A 74 -5.26 4.91 -14.82
CA GLY A 74 -6.70 4.82 -15.08
C GLY A 74 -7.51 4.47 -13.84
N VAL A 75 -6.99 3.58 -12.99
CA VAL A 75 -7.62 3.21 -11.72
C VAL A 75 -7.58 4.36 -10.71
N ALA A 76 -6.41 5.00 -10.54
CA ALA A 76 -6.25 6.13 -9.62
C ALA A 76 -7.17 7.29 -9.98
N ALA A 77 -7.29 7.63 -11.26
CA ALA A 77 -8.18 8.70 -11.73
C ALA A 77 -9.65 8.46 -11.30
N ARG A 78 -10.15 7.22 -11.43
CA ARG A 78 -11.51 6.86 -11.01
C ARG A 78 -11.74 7.06 -9.51
N PHE A 79 -10.76 6.76 -8.68
CA PHE A 79 -10.85 6.94 -7.24
C PHE A 79 -10.76 8.42 -6.84
N HIS A 80 -9.90 9.18 -7.51
CA HIS A 80 -9.79 10.63 -7.31
C HIS A 80 -11.07 11.38 -7.66
N GLU A 81 -11.84 10.95 -8.67
CA GLU A 81 -13.17 11.52 -8.98
C GLU A 81 -14.15 11.42 -7.80
N LYS A 82 -13.90 10.48 -6.86
CA LYS A 82 -14.68 10.33 -5.62
C LYS A 82 -13.99 10.91 -4.38
N GLY A 83 -12.84 11.57 -4.56
CA GLY A 83 -12.08 12.13 -3.44
C GLY A 83 -11.39 11.06 -2.57
N ILE A 84 -11.18 9.86 -3.11
CA ILE A 84 -10.51 8.77 -2.40
C ILE A 84 -9.00 8.91 -2.61
N ARG A 85 -8.23 8.92 -1.53
CA ARG A 85 -6.76 8.90 -1.55
C ARG A 85 -6.25 7.55 -2.04
N VAL A 86 -5.28 7.56 -2.95
CA VAL A 86 -4.72 6.35 -3.56
C VAL A 86 -3.32 6.09 -3.02
N SER A 87 -3.13 4.93 -2.38
CA SER A 87 -1.83 4.36 -2.01
C SER A 87 -1.50 3.20 -2.95
N VAL A 88 -0.24 3.05 -3.32
CA VAL A 88 0.24 1.94 -4.18
C VAL A 88 1.27 1.13 -3.41
N PHE A 89 1.00 -0.18 -3.28
CA PHE A 89 1.90 -1.13 -2.63
C PHE A 89 3.09 -1.43 -3.55
N VAL A 90 4.31 -1.16 -3.07
CA VAL A 90 5.54 -1.27 -3.87
C VAL A 90 6.66 -1.94 -3.08
N ASP A 91 7.56 -2.62 -3.79
CA ASP A 91 8.84 -3.00 -3.24
C ASP A 91 9.69 -1.76 -2.91
N PRO A 92 10.66 -1.85 -1.98
CA PRO A 92 11.48 -0.72 -1.56
C PRO A 92 12.53 -0.33 -2.62
N ASP A 93 12.04 0.08 -3.80
CA ASP A 93 12.82 0.53 -4.94
C ASP A 93 12.43 1.98 -5.29
N PRO A 94 13.36 2.95 -5.24
CA PRO A 94 13.10 4.33 -5.63
C PRO A 94 12.48 4.49 -7.02
N ALA A 95 12.78 3.61 -7.99
CA ALA A 95 12.18 3.67 -9.32
C ALA A 95 10.68 3.32 -9.27
N MET A 96 10.29 2.33 -8.46
CA MET A 96 8.89 1.96 -8.26
C MET A 96 8.11 3.06 -7.56
N VAL A 97 8.73 3.74 -6.59
CA VAL A 97 8.17 4.91 -5.90
C VAL A 97 7.93 6.07 -6.87
N ALA A 98 8.93 6.41 -7.69
CA ALA A 98 8.80 7.45 -8.72
C ALA A 98 7.72 7.09 -9.75
N GLY A 99 7.63 5.82 -10.15
CA GLY A 99 6.59 5.29 -11.02
C GLY A 99 5.20 5.42 -10.41
N ALA A 100 5.03 5.14 -9.11
CA ALA A 100 3.76 5.32 -8.40
C ALA A 100 3.29 6.80 -8.44
N LYS A 101 4.21 7.75 -8.22
CA LYS A 101 3.89 9.18 -8.40
C LYS A 101 3.41 9.50 -9.81
N ALA A 102 4.09 8.95 -10.81
CA ALA A 102 3.71 9.15 -12.21
C ALA A 102 2.36 8.51 -12.58
N CYS A 103 1.91 7.50 -11.82
CA CYS A 103 0.58 6.91 -11.93
C CYS A 103 -0.52 7.73 -11.22
N GLY A 104 -0.17 8.79 -10.51
CA GLY A 104 -1.11 9.61 -9.75
C GLY A 104 -1.33 9.15 -8.31
N ALA A 105 -0.46 8.31 -7.75
CA ALA A 105 -0.56 7.96 -6.33
C ALA A 105 -0.38 9.18 -5.42
N ASP A 106 -1.11 9.19 -4.30
CA ASP A 106 -0.97 10.15 -3.21
C ASP A 106 0.02 9.63 -2.17
N ARG A 107 0.06 8.30 -1.99
CA ARG A 107 0.95 7.59 -1.08
C ARG A 107 1.56 6.37 -1.75
N VAL A 108 2.62 5.87 -1.16
CA VAL A 108 3.12 4.51 -1.40
C VAL A 108 3.12 3.75 -0.10
N GLU A 109 2.90 2.45 -0.19
CA GLU A 109 3.09 1.52 0.93
C GLU A 109 4.26 0.60 0.62
N LEU A 110 5.30 0.64 1.45
CA LEU A 110 6.48 -0.20 1.28
C LEU A 110 6.24 -1.60 1.82
N TYR A 111 6.48 -2.62 1.01
CA TYR A 111 6.42 -4.02 1.38
C TYR A 111 7.59 -4.39 2.30
N THR A 112 7.33 -4.63 3.58
CA THR A 112 8.35 -4.73 4.63
C THR A 112 8.74 -6.16 5.04
N GLU A 113 8.28 -7.20 4.33
CA GLU A 113 8.63 -8.59 4.65
C GLU A 113 10.15 -8.83 4.66
N ALA A 114 10.86 -8.39 3.61
CA ALA A 114 12.31 -8.57 3.51
C ALA A 114 13.05 -7.84 4.65
N TYR A 115 12.60 -6.64 5.03
CA TYR A 115 13.12 -5.96 6.21
C TYR A 115 12.94 -6.78 7.47
N ALA A 116 11.73 -7.27 7.71
CA ALA A 116 11.42 -8.05 8.91
C ALA A 116 12.24 -9.34 8.99
N ARG A 117 12.40 -10.04 7.88
CA ARG A 117 13.18 -11.26 7.76
C ARG A 117 14.68 -11.02 8.00
N GLU A 118 15.23 -9.94 7.49
CA GLU A 118 16.65 -9.63 7.53
C GLU A 118 17.08 -8.85 8.78
N TYR A 119 16.10 -8.23 9.46
CA TYR A 119 16.33 -7.40 10.64
C TYR A 119 17.20 -8.07 11.73
N PRO A 120 17.00 -9.36 12.10
CA PRO A 120 17.82 -10.00 13.13
C PRO A 120 19.29 -10.17 12.74
N ALA A 121 19.60 -10.22 11.44
CA ALA A 121 20.97 -10.37 10.94
C ALA A 121 21.71 -9.02 10.86
N GLY A 122 20.98 -7.91 10.72
CA GLY A 122 21.59 -6.58 10.66
C GLY A 122 20.58 -5.48 10.32
N ALA A 123 20.08 -4.79 11.33
CA ALA A 123 19.01 -3.81 11.20
C ALA A 123 19.30 -2.67 10.22
N ASP A 124 20.54 -2.12 10.24
CA ASP A 124 20.91 -1.02 9.34
C ASP A 124 20.97 -1.48 7.86
N ALA A 125 21.51 -2.68 7.61
CA ALA A 125 21.58 -3.24 6.27
C ALA A 125 20.17 -3.58 5.73
N ALA A 126 19.33 -4.19 6.57
CA ALA A 126 17.95 -4.52 6.23
C ALA A 126 17.11 -3.25 5.91
N LEU A 127 17.38 -2.14 6.59
CA LEU A 127 16.64 -0.89 6.39
C LEU A 127 17.12 -0.08 5.18
N ALA A 128 18.35 -0.24 4.73
CA ALA A 128 18.96 0.64 3.73
C ALA A 128 18.10 0.83 2.45
N PRO A 129 17.53 -0.21 1.80
CA PRO A 129 16.67 -0.02 0.64
C PRO A 129 15.38 0.73 0.98
N TYR A 130 14.82 0.52 2.18
CA TYR A 130 13.61 1.20 2.65
C TYR A 130 13.85 2.69 2.88
N LEU A 131 15.00 3.04 3.45
CA LEU A 131 15.38 4.45 3.62
C LEU A 131 15.52 5.15 2.26
N ALA A 132 16.16 4.52 1.29
CA ALA A 132 16.29 5.08 -0.06
C ALA A 132 14.92 5.28 -0.75
N ALA A 133 14.02 4.30 -0.65
CA ALA A 133 12.66 4.39 -1.18
C ALA A 133 11.82 5.46 -0.46
N ALA A 134 11.95 5.56 0.88
CA ALA A 134 11.26 6.56 1.69
C ALA A 134 11.76 7.99 1.40
N GLU A 135 13.04 8.18 1.19
CA GLU A 135 13.60 9.47 0.75
C GLU A 135 13.09 9.87 -0.63
N GLU A 136 12.98 8.91 -1.55
CA GLU A 136 12.37 9.15 -2.85
C GLU A 136 10.90 9.54 -2.73
N ALA A 137 10.09 8.84 -1.90
CA ALA A 137 8.71 9.20 -1.65
C ALA A 137 8.57 10.64 -1.14
N ARG A 138 9.40 11.02 -0.18
CA ARG A 138 9.47 12.40 0.34
C ARG A 138 9.85 13.41 -0.74
N ARG A 139 10.83 13.10 -1.58
CA ARG A 139 11.26 13.95 -2.70
C ARG A 139 10.15 14.18 -3.72
N GLN A 140 9.32 13.16 -3.95
CA GLN A 140 8.17 13.20 -4.85
C GLN A 140 6.92 13.85 -4.23
N GLY A 141 6.96 14.17 -2.93
CA GLY A 141 5.80 14.69 -2.21
C GLY A 141 4.69 13.64 -2.05
N LEU A 142 5.06 12.36 -1.93
CA LEU A 142 4.18 11.28 -1.59
C LEU A 142 4.13 11.08 -0.07
N GLY A 143 2.96 10.74 0.46
CA GLY A 143 2.88 10.14 1.78
C GLY A 143 3.47 8.73 1.79
N LEU A 144 3.85 8.25 2.97
CA LEU A 144 4.55 6.98 3.15
C LEU A 144 3.82 6.08 4.15
N ASN A 145 3.39 4.92 3.67
CA ASN A 145 2.92 3.82 4.49
C ASN A 145 3.95 2.68 4.47
N ALA A 146 3.95 1.85 5.49
CA ALA A 146 4.79 0.67 5.57
C ALA A 146 4.03 -0.47 6.23
N GLY A 147 3.93 -1.60 5.56
CA GLY A 147 3.15 -2.73 6.04
C GLY A 147 3.74 -4.07 5.62
N HIS A 148 3.39 -5.10 6.37
CA HIS A 148 3.76 -6.49 6.28
C HIS A 148 4.89 -6.91 7.23
N ASP A 149 4.61 -7.87 8.10
CA ASP A 149 5.57 -8.50 9.02
C ASP A 149 6.27 -7.54 10.03
N LEU A 150 5.80 -6.30 10.15
CA LEU A 150 6.27 -5.42 11.21
C LEU A 150 5.78 -5.91 12.58
N SER A 151 6.66 -5.83 13.57
CA SER A 151 6.43 -6.32 14.93
C SER A 151 6.99 -5.35 15.97
N LEU A 152 6.70 -5.61 17.26
CA LEU A 152 7.25 -4.81 18.35
C LEU A 152 8.80 -4.85 18.40
N GLU A 153 9.42 -5.85 17.80
CA GLU A 153 10.88 -5.99 17.78
C GLU A 153 11.54 -5.09 16.74
N ASN A 154 10.93 -4.95 15.56
CA ASN A 154 11.53 -4.26 14.41
C ASN A 154 10.92 -2.87 14.10
N LEU A 155 9.65 -2.64 14.48
CA LEU A 155 8.92 -1.40 14.16
C LEU A 155 9.60 -0.16 14.72
N ARG A 156 10.05 -0.20 16.00
CA ARG A 156 10.68 0.96 16.64
C ARG A 156 11.92 1.45 15.89
N PHE A 157 12.71 0.53 15.37
CA PHE A 157 13.90 0.85 14.59
C PHE A 157 13.51 1.48 13.26
N PHE A 158 12.52 0.91 12.55
CA PHE A 158 12.01 1.41 11.29
C PHE A 158 11.53 2.85 11.40
N VAL A 159 10.56 3.12 12.29
CA VAL A 159 10.00 4.47 12.45
C VAL A 159 10.99 5.47 13.06
N GLY A 160 11.97 5.00 13.85
CA GLY A 160 13.03 5.85 14.38
C GLY A 160 13.99 6.38 13.30
N ARG A 161 14.13 5.66 12.19
CA ARG A 161 14.97 6.04 11.05
C ARG A 161 14.17 6.67 9.91
N ILE A 162 12.88 6.40 9.83
CA ILE A 162 11.95 6.95 8.83
C ILE A 162 10.76 7.61 9.57
N PRO A 163 11.01 8.72 10.31
CA PRO A 163 10.00 9.33 11.19
C PRO A 163 8.85 10.04 10.46
N TRP A 164 8.89 10.09 9.14
CA TRP A 164 7.83 10.64 8.28
C TRP A 164 6.91 9.54 7.71
N THR A 165 6.95 8.33 8.27
CA THR A 165 5.97 7.28 7.96
C THR A 165 4.61 7.71 8.50
N ASP A 166 3.59 7.73 7.63
CA ASP A 166 2.23 8.20 7.94
C ASP A 166 1.36 7.10 8.55
N GLU A 167 1.53 5.85 8.05
CA GLU A 167 0.67 4.72 8.39
C GLU A 167 1.45 3.40 8.40
#